data_0ae6c5937c592e74b7aac31b4a453fbd
#
_entry.id   0ae6c5937c592e74b7aac31b4a453fbd
#
_cell.length_a   1.000
_cell.length_b   1.000
_cell.length_c   1.000
_cell.angle_alpha   90.00
_cell.angle_beta   90.00
_cell.angle_gamma   90.00
#
_symmetry.space_group_name_H-M   'P 1'
#
loop_
_entity.id
_entity.type
_entity.pdbx_description
1 polymer ?
#
loop_
_entity_poly.entity_id
_entity_poly.type
_entity_poly.pdbx_seq_one_letter_code
_entity_poly.pdbx_strand_id
1 'polypeptide(L)'
;MTDHPIGITFRETMSGGFALGHTDPGAGARAGERAATTLAMHAAVAIADVHRFVSDPTHTGRLTGDIDFAPLGRAIPASAGVLRLFCPADVPNMRYMVYELAFTLQGQDYYLAGHKEVRNGRAGDAWNETTTLLTRLHRGSNTGGRVIGAGVLSLGVADLGNLISTLTATGATSAADKAQAIATFGEFFLGSLWQAYGPRMRAGSGDGNGDS
;
A
#
# COMPACT_ATOMS: atom_id res chain seq x y z
N MET A 1 15.40 -21.50 23.88
CA MET A 1 14.11 -20.85 23.69
C MET A 1 14.02 -20.54 22.22
N THR A 2 13.20 -21.24 21.47
CA THR A 2 12.96 -20.92 20.06
C THR A 2 12.12 -19.64 20.04
N ASP A 3 12.77 -18.56 19.67
CA ASP A 3 12.13 -17.27 19.48
C ASP A 3 11.15 -17.42 18.30
N HIS A 4 9.85 -17.47 18.60
CA HIS A 4 8.84 -17.57 17.57
C HIS A 4 8.66 -16.19 16.96
N PRO A 5 8.67 -16.06 15.61
CA PRO A 5 8.52 -14.76 14.99
C PRO A 5 7.17 -14.13 15.36
N ILE A 6 7.21 -12.84 15.71
CA ILE A 6 6.00 -12.08 15.98
C ILE A 6 5.62 -11.33 14.72
N GLY A 7 4.43 -11.61 14.23
CA GLY A 7 3.88 -10.98 13.04
C GLY A 7 2.92 -9.83 13.36
N ILE A 8 2.51 -9.14 12.30
CA ILE A 8 1.49 -8.08 12.32
C ILE A 8 0.43 -8.40 11.29
N THR A 9 -0.83 -8.20 11.64
CA THR A 9 -1.95 -8.22 10.70
C THR A 9 -2.77 -6.94 10.83
N PHE A 10 -3.31 -6.47 9.71
CA PHE A 10 -4.27 -5.38 9.67
C PHE A 10 -5.16 -5.48 8.44
N ARG A 11 -6.23 -4.68 8.42
CA ARG A 11 -7.16 -4.59 7.29
C ARG A 11 -7.29 -3.15 6.84
N GLU A 12 -7.45 -2.98 5.54
CA GLU A 12 -7.73 -1.67 4.94
C GLU A 12 -8.68 -1.83 3.75
N THR A 13 -9.47 -0.80 3.51
CA THR A 13 -10.33 -0.72 2.32
C THR A 13 -9.89 0.49 1.52
N MET A 14 -9.64 0.27 0.23
CA MET A 14 -9.39 1.34 -0.72
C MET A 14 -10.43 1.27 -1.83
N SER A 15 -11.02 2.40 -2.19
CA SER A 15 -12.03 2.47 -3.23
C SER A 15 -11.90 3.70 -4.10
N GLY A 16 -12.44 3.64 -5.33
CA GLY A 16 -12.45 4.79 -6.22
C GLY A 16 -12.93 4.48 -7.63
N GLY A 17 -12.95 5.51 -8.46
CA GLY A 17 -13.38 5.40 -9.85
C GLY A 17 -12.53 4.42 -10.64
N PHE A 18 -13.16 3.48 -11.33
CA PHE A 18 -12.50 2.45 -12.11
C PHE A 18 -13.32 2.06 -13.35
N ALA A 19 -12.67 1.90 -14.49
CA ALA A 19 -13.34 1.54 -15.73
C ALA A 19 -12.60 0.47 -16.52
N LEU A 20 -13.36 -0.48 -17.09
CA LEU A 20 -12.86 -1.41 -18.11
C LEU A 20 -12.57 -0.67 -19.42
N GLY A 21 -11.68 -1.23 -20.25
CA GLY A 21 -11.29 -0.64 -21.53
C GLY A 21 -10.27 0.49 -21.44
N HIS A 22 -9.83 0.88 -20.22
CA HIS A 22 -8.80 1.88 -19.98
C HIS A 22 -7.51 1.23 -19.49
N THR A 23 -6.35 1.80 -19.87
CA THR A 23 -5.02 1.36 -19.45
C THR A 23 -4.28 2.38 -18.59
N ASP A 24 -4.70 3.65 -18.68
CA ASP A 24 -4.21 4.74 -17.83
C ASP A 24 -5.09 4.90 -16.60
N PRO A 25 -4.53 4.87 -15.37
CA PRO A 25 -5.30 4.96 -14.13
C PRO A 25 -6.14 6.23 -14.02
N GLY A 26 -5.59 7.39 -14.38
CA GLY A 26 -6.29 8.66 -14.29
C GLY A 26 -7.47 8.75 -15.28
N ALA A 27 -7.28 8.27 -16.51
CA ALA A 27 -8.35 8.21 -17.49
C ALA A 27 -9.45 7.22 -17.07
N GLY A 28 -9.06 6.05 -16.53
CA GLY A 28 -9.97 5.04 -16.01
C GLY A 28 -10.77 5.54 -14.81
N ALA A 29 -10.15 6.27 -13.88
CA ALA A 29 -10.82 6.88 -12.73
C ALA A 29 -11.90 7.86 -13.19
N ARG A 30 -11.55 8.82 -14.05
CA ARG A 30 -12.52 9.79 -14.58
C ARG A 30 -13.66 9.13 -15.37
N ALA A 31 -13.37 8.05 -16.09
CA ALA A 31 -14.40 7.27 -16.80
C ALA A 31 -15.32 6.54 -15.80
N GLY A 32 -14.76 5.93 -14.77
CA GLY A 32 -15.51 5.28 -13.69
C GLY A 32 -16.41 6.26 -12.95
N GLU A 33 -15.89 7.43 -12.57
CA GLU A 33 -16.67 8.49 -11.91
C GLU A 33 -17.88 8.92 -12.76
N ARG A 34 -17.68 9.18 -14.07
CA ARG A 34 -18.78 9.55 -14.99
C ARG A 34 -19.83 8.45 -15.15
N ALA A 35 -19.40 7.18 -15.10
CA ALA A 35 -20.29 6.04 -15.21
C ALA A 35 -20.83 5.52 -13.87
N ALA A 36 -20.48 6.19 -12.75
CA ALA A 36 -20.76 5.73 -11.39
C ALA A 36 -20.27 4.29 -11.12
N THR A 37 -19.14 3.91 -11.73
CA THR A 37 -18.48 2.62 -11.53
C THR A 37 -17.30 2.76 -10.57
N THR A 38 -17.39 2.07 -9.44
CA THR A 38 -16.37 2.06 -8.39
C THR A 38 -15.81 0.66 -8.22
N LEU A 39 -14.49 0.56 -8.06
CA LEU A 39 -13.84 -0.64 -7.54
C LEU A 39 -13.49 -0.41 -6.08
N ALA A 40 -13.83 -1.37 -5.22
CA ALA A 40 -13.34 -1.43 -3.85
C ALA A 40 -12.47 -2.66 -3.66
N MET A 41 -11.33 -2.48 -3.02
CA MET A 41 -10.40 -3.53 -2.60
C MET A 41 -10.42 -3.60 -1.07
N HIS A 42 -10.90 -4.71 -0.52
CA HIS A 42 -10.91 -4.99 0.91
C HIS A 42 -9.70 -5.87 1.24
N ALA A 43 -8.62 -5.23 1.63
CA ALA A 43 -7.32 -5.87 1.82
C ALA A 43 -7.14 -6.38 3.26
N ALA A 44 -6.62 -7.58 3.40
CA ALA A 44 -6.11 -8.15 4.64
C ALA A 44 -4.61 -8.41 4.49
N VAL A 45 -3.82 -7.71 5.28
CA VAL A 45 -2.35 -7.78 5.28
C VAL A 45 -1.87 -8.70 6.39
N ALA A 46 -0.87 -9.52 6.09
CA ALA A 46 -0.16 -10.34 7.06
C ALA A 46 1.35 -10.24 6.86
N ILE A 47 2.04 -9.77 7.89
CA ILE A 47 3.49 -9.72 8.01
C ILE A 47 3.88 -10.82 9.01
N ALA A 48 4.59 -11.84 8.55
CA ALA A 48 4.86 -13.02 9.37
C ALA A 48 5.88 -12.76 10.49
N ASP A 49 6.80 -11.83 10.26
CA ASP A 49 7.87 -11.44 11.19
C ASP A 49 8.13 -9.95 11.02
N VAL A 50 7.79 -9.16 12.05
CA VAL A 50 7.90 -7.70 11.98
C VAL A 50 9.35 -7.23 11.94
N HIS A 51 10.27 -7.90 12.65
CA HIS A 51 11.68 -7.51 12.68
C HIS A 51 12.35 -7.78 11.33
N ARG A 52 12.07 -8.95 10.73
CA ARG A 52 12.55 -9.28 9.40
C ARG A 52 11.95 -8.33 8.35
N PHE A 53 10.67 -8.03 8.45
CA PHE A 53 10.00 -7.09 7.55
C PHE A 53 10.65 -5.70 7.56
N VAL A 54 10.94 -5.17 8.75
CA VAL A 54 11.57 -3.84 8.91
C VAL A 54 13.02 -3.83 8.40
N SER A 55 13.76 -4.95 8.56
CA SER A 55 15.16 -5.05 8.12
C SER A 55 15.33 -5.40 6.64
N ASP A 56 14.32 -5.99 6.00
CA ASP A 56 14.35 -6.33 4.57
C ASP A 56 14.02 -5.09 3.72
N PRO A 57 14.87 -4.67 2.79
CA PRO A 57 14.64 -3.47 1.98
C PRO A 57 13.41 -3.56 1.07
N THR A 58 12.87 -4.75 0.82
CA THR A 58 11.65 -4.93 0.04
C THR A 58 10.38 -4.77 0.87
N HIS A 59 10.48 -4.87 2.21
CA HIS A 59 9.37 -4.77 3.17
C HIS A 59 8.12 -5.51 2.69
N THR A 60 8.28 -6.81 2.41
CA THR A 60 7.26 -7.62 1.75
C THR A 60 6.37 -8.32 2.78
N GLY A 61 5.05 -8.11 2.64
CA GLY A 61 3.99 -8.81 3.36
C GLY A 61 3.07 -9.59 2.41
N ARG A 62 2.28 -10.49 2.96
CA ARG A 62 1.21 -11.19 2.25
C ARG A 62 -0.03 -10.31 2.19
N LEU A 63 -0.67 -10.26 1.03
CA LEU A 63 -1.94 -9.59 0.81
C LEU A 63 -2.99 -10.61 0.40
N THR A 64 -4.15 -10.53 1.01
CA THR A 64 -5.36 -11.30 0.65
C THR A 64 -6.57 -10.40 0.81
N GLY A 65 -7.75 -10.86 0.44
CA GLY A 65 -8.96 -10.09 0.63
C GLY A 65 -10.03 -10.40 -0.40
N ASP A 66 -10.85 -9.40 -0.70
CA ASP A 66 -11.86 -9.49 -1.74
C ASP A 66 -12.00 -8.17 -2.50
N ILE A 67 -12.64 -8.24 -3.66
CA ILE A 67 -12.81 -7.13 -4.58
C ILE A 67 -14.30 -6.97 -4.88
N ASP A 68 -14.81 -5.76 -4.71
CA ASP A 68 -16.09 -5.32 -5.20
C ASP A 68 -15.92 -4.49 -6.47
N PHE A 69 -16.37 -5.01 -7.58
CA PHE A 69 -16.41 -4.28 -8.84
C PHE A 69 -17.61 -4.75 -9.68
N ALA A 70 -18.68 -3.98 -9.67
CA ALA A 70 -19.97 -4.39 -10.23
C ALA A 70 -19.90 -5.01 -11.64
N PRO A 71 -19.05 -4.55 -12.58
CA PRO A 71 -18.91 -5.19 -13.89
C PRO A 71 -18.34 -6.61 -13.87
N LEU A 72 -17.66 -7.02 -12.79
CA LEU A 72 -17.15 -8.38 -12.61
C LEU A 72 -17.89 -9.14 -11.53
N GLY A 73 -18.31 -8.47 -10.45
CA GLY A 73 -19.02 -9.08 -9.33
C GLY A 73 -18.79 -8.34 -8.01
N ARG A 74 -19.26 -8.94 -6.93
CA ARG A 74 -19.06 -8.49 -5.55
C ARG A 74 -18.43 -9.59 -4.72
N ALA A 75 -17.69 -9.20 -3.69
CA ALA A 75 -16.98 -10.10 -2.78
C ALA A 75 -16.18 -11.17 -3.53
N ILE A 76 -15.49 -10.76 -4.61
CA ILE A 76 -14.67 -11.67 -5.42
C ILE A 76 -13.42 -12.00 -4.60
N PRO A 77 -13.22 -13.26 -4.16
CA PRO A 77 -12.14 -13.59 -3.26
C PRO A 77 -10.79 -13.54 -3.98
N ALA A 78 -9.80 -12.89 -3.35
CA ALA A 78 -8.41 -12.85 -3.78
C ALA A 78 -7.54 -13.47 -2.68
N SER A 79 -7.12 -14.71 -2.88
CA SER A 79 -6.43 -15.52 -1.87
C SER A 79 -4.91 -15.42 -1.91
N ALA A 80 -4.36 -14.84 -2.98
CA ALA A 80 -2.93 -14.68 -3.19
C ALA A 80 -2.60 -13.26 -3.62
N GLY A 81 -1.63 -12.66 -2.94
CA GLY A 81 -1.20 -11.30 -3.26
C GLY A 81 0.01 -10.88 -2.45
N VAL A 82 0.55 -9.73 -2.80
CA VAL A 82 1.77 -9.17 -2.23
C VAL A 82 1.54 -7.71 -1.86
N LEU A 83 1.96 -7.37 -0.65
CA LEU A 83 2.18 -6.00 -0.20
C LEU A 83 3.68 -5.73 -0.16
N ARG A 84 4.13 -4.58 -0.66
CA ARG A 84 5.47 -4.05 -0.36
C ARG A 84 5.34 -2.60 0.07
N LEU A 85 5.96 -2.25 1.19
CA LEU A 85 5.91 -0.89 1.71
C LEU A 85 7.25 -0.19 1.52
N PHE A 86 7.20 1.05 0.99
CA PHE A 86 8.37 1.92 0.82
C PHE A 86 9.56 1.26 0.12
N CYS A 87 9.30 0.31 -0.79
CA CYS A 87 10.37 -0.32 -1.55
C CYS A 87 11.04 0.69 -2.50
N PRO A 88 12.35 0.54 -2.79
CA PRO A 88 13.05 1.42 -3.71
C PRO A 88 12.37 1.44 -5.08
N ALA A 89 12.30 2.63 -5.69
CA ALA A 89 11.92 2.82 -7.08
C ALA A 89 13.16 3.02 -7.96
N ASP A 90 13.04 2.77 -9.25
CA ASP A 90 14.12 3.04 -10.22
C ASP A 90 14.38 4.54 -10.43
N VAL A 91 13.57 5.40 -9.79
CA VAL A 91 13.69 6.86 -9.85
C VAL A 91 14.28 7.37 -8.54
N PRO A 92 15.33 8.22 -8.57
CA PRO A 92 15.93 8.80 -7.37
C PRO A 92 14.89 9.55 -6.52
N ASN A 93 15.01 9.40 -5.20
CA ASN A 93 14.10 10.02 -4.21
C ASN A 93 12.63 9.59 -4.29
N MET A 94 12.34 8.45 -4.93
CA MET A 94 11.02 7.85 -4.98
C MET A 94 11.03 6.47 -4.31
N ARG A 95 9.94 6.14 -3.63
CA ARG A 95 9.64 4.80 -3.11
C ARG A 95 8.24 4.41 -3.56
N TYR A 96 8.01 3.11 -3.68
CA TYR A 96 6.68 2.58 -3.99
C TYR A 96 6.08 1.87 -2.78
N MET A 97 4.77 2.01 -2.64
CA MET A 97 3.96 1.06 -1.90
C MET A 97 3.17 0.25 -2.94
N VAL A 98 3.38 -1.06 -2.97
CA VAL A 98 2.83 -1.95 -4.00
C VAL A 98 1.77 -2.84 -3.39
N TYR A 99 0.64 -2.95 -4.07
CA TYR A 99 -0.50 -3.80 -3.71
C TYR A 99 -0.86 -4.66 -4.92
N GLU A 100 -0.73 -5.95 -4.79
CA GLU A 100 -1.00 -6.88 -5.88
C GLU A 100 -1.90 -8.02 -5.37
N LEU A 101 -2.98 -8.31 -6.09
CA LEU A 101 -3.95 -9.35 -5.78
C LEU A 101 -4.27 -10.21 -6.99
N ALA A 102 -4.11 -11.52 -6.87
CA ALA A 102 -4.53 -12.50 -7.87
C ALA A 102 -5.89 -13.10 -7.49
N PHE A 103 -6.77 -13.22 -8.45
CA PHE A 103 -8.06 -13.87 -8.28
C PHE A 103 -8.52 -14.57 -9.56
N THR A 104 -9.38 -15.55 -9.42
CA THR A 104 -9.98 -16.29 -10.53
C THR A 104 -11.48 -16.10 -10.51
N LEU A 105 -12.06 -15.75 -11.65
CA LEU A 105 -13.50 -15.59 -11.81
C LEU A 105 -13.95 -16.37 -13.04
N GLN A 106 -14.89 -17.31 -12.86
CA GLN A 106 -15.41 -18.15 -13.95
C GLN A 106 -14.31 -18.85 -14.76
N GLY A 107 -13.27 -19.34 -14.10
CA GLY A 107 -12.14 -20.02 -14.75
C GLY A 107 -11.15 -19.09 -15.47
N GLN A 108 -11.34 -17.78 -15.40
CA GLN A 108 -10.42 -16.80 -15.95
C GLN A 108 -9.60 -16.15 -14.81
N ASP A 109 -8.29 -16.14 -14.98
CA ASP A 109 -7.39 -15.46 -14.04
C ASP A 109 -7.31 -13.95 -14.29
N TYR A 110 -7.28 -13.23 -13.19
CA TYR A 110 -7.12 -11.79 -13.14
C TYR A 110 -6.07 -11.39 -12.10
N TYR A 111 -5.44 -10.26 -12.36
CA TYR A 111 -4.43 -9.69 -11.48
C TYR A 111 -4.65 -8.19 -11.32
N LEU A 112 -5.02 -7.77 -10.11
CA LEU A 112 -5.15 -6.37 -9.76
C LEU A 112 -3.80 -5.89 -9.22
N ALA A 113 -3.15 -4.96 -9.92
CA ALA A 113 -1.86 -4.40 -9.53
C ALA A 113 -2.00 -2.90 -9.31
N GLY A 114 -1.61 -2.44 -8.13
CA GLY A 114 -1.62 -1.04 -7.77
C GLY A 114 -0.31 -0.60 -7.12
N HIS A 115 0.05 0.66 -7.30
CA HIS A 115 1.17 1.27 -6.59
C HIS A 115 0.84 2.70 -6.18
N LYS A 116 1.43 3.11 -5.05
CA LYS A 116 1.47 4.50 -4.57
C LYS A 116 2.89 5.01 -4.76
N GLU A 117 3.03 6.22 -5.27
CA GLU A 117 4.31 6.90 -5.42
C GLU A 117 4.56 7.79 -4.20
N VAL A 118 5.59 7.48 -3.43
CA VAL A 118 6.00 8.23 -2.24
C VAL A 118 7.27 9.00 -2.61
N ARG A 119 7.16 10.31 -2.79
CA ARG A 119 8.27 11.18 -3.20
C ARG A 119 8.87 11.91 -2.01
N ASN A 120 10.18 11.83 -1.84
CA ASN A 120 10.88 12.58 -0.80
C ASN A 120 10.89 14.08 -1.12
N GLY A 121 10.33 14.92 -0.25
CA GLY A 121 10.59 16.35 -0.24
C GLY A 121 9.43 17.32 -0.47
N ARG A 122 8.17 16.89 -0.54
CA ARG A 122 7.00 17.77 -0.61
C ARG A 122 6.01 17.47 0.51
N ALA A 123 6.08 18.23 1.58
CA ALA A 123 5.19 18.04 2.75
C ALA A 123 3.70 18.31 2.45
N GLY A 124 3.37 19.07 1.40
CA GLY A 124 2.00 19.45 1.07
C GLY A 124 1.16 18.34 0.41
N ASP A 125 1.81 17.39 -0.28
CA ASP A 125 1.12 16.35 -1.05
C ASP A 125 1.15 14.97 -0.36
N ALA A 126 1.77 14.90 0.82
CA ALA A 126 2.03 13.66 1.56
C ALA A 126 0.78 12.78 1.74
N TRP A 127 -0.33 13.40 2.08
CA TRP A 127 -1.59 12.67 2.28
C TRP A 127 -2.08 12.04 0.97
N ASN A 128 -2.12 12.81 -0.10
CA ASN A 128 -2.59 12.33 -1.40
C ASN A 128 -1.68 11.23 -1.95
N GLU A 129 -0.37 11.41 -1.87
CA GLU A 129 0.61 10.42 -2.38
C GLU A 129 0.54 9.09 -1.61
N THR A 130 0.34 9.12 -0.29
CA THR A 130 0.26 7.90 0.53
C THR A 130 -1.10 7.24 0.54
N THR A 131 -2.16 7.97 0.19
CA THR A 131 -3.53 7.42 0.16
C THR A 131 -4.00 7.04 -1.23
N THR A 132 -3.34 7.51 -2.30
CA THR A 132 -3.75 7.30 -3.70
C THR A 132 -3.02 6.11 -4.33
N LEU A 133 -3.77 5.09 -4.75
CA LEU A 133 -3.29 3.89 -5.40
C LEU A 133 -3.63 3.92 -6.90
N LEU A 134 -2.61 4.04 -7.74
CA LEU A 134 -2.73 3.92 -9.19
C LEU A 134 -2.87 2.45 -9.57
N THR A 135 -4.04 2.06 -10.08
CA THR A 135 -4.42 0.65 -10.17
C THR A 135 -4.72 0.23 -11.60
N ARG A 136 -4.27 -0.98 -11.98
CA ARG A 136 -4.57 -1.64 -13.25
C ARG A 136 -5.07 -3.05 -13.01
N LEU A 137 -6.05 -3.47 -13.80
CA LEU A 137 -6.56 -4.83 -13.82
C LEU A 137 -6.03 -5.54 -15.06
N HIS A 138 -5.31 -6.62 -14.85
CA HIS A 138 -4.76 -7.46 -15.90
C HIS A 138 -5.61 -8.72 -16.08
N ARG A 139 -5.76 -9.19 -17.30
CA ARG A 139 -6.24 -10.54 -17.60
C ARG A 139 -5.02 -11.46 -17.62
N GLY A 140 -4.94 -12.38 -16.67
CA GLY A 140 -3.82 -13.28 -16.45
C GLY A 140 -3.41 -13.31 -14.99
N SER A 141 -2.37 -14.06 -14.65
CA SER A 141 -1.91 -14.34 -13.28
C SER A 141 -0.86 -13.35 -12.75
N ASN A 142 -0.46 -12.35 -13.54
CA ASN A 142 0.54 -11.34 -13.16
C ASN A 142 0.45 -10.09 -14.04
N THR A 143 1.33 -9.11 -13.82
CA THR A 143 1.40 -7.84 -14.56
C THR A 143 1.80 -7.96 -16.02
N GLY A 144 2.29 -9.12 -16.49
CA GLY A 144 2.55 -9.41 -17.90
C GLY A 144 1.26 -9.66 -18.71
N GLY A 145 0.14 -9.89 -18.04
CA GLY A 145 -1.16 -10.03 -18.67
C GLY A 145 -1.65 -8.71 -19.30
N ARG A 146 -2.58 -8.83 -20.27
CA ARG A 146 -3.16 -7.65 -20.93
C ARG A 146 -3.93 -6.79 -19.92
N VAL A 147 -3.66 -5.51 -19.83
CA VAL A 147 -4.47 -4.56 -19.06
C VAL A 147 -5.85 -4.43 -19.70
N ILE A 148 -6.88 -4.67 -18.91
CA ILE A 148 -8.31 -4.64 -19.34
C ILE A 148 -9.12 -3.57 -18.62
N GLY A 149 -8.57 -2.95 -17.59
CA GLY A 149 -9.19 -1.86 -16.84
C GLY A 149 -8.17 -1.12 -16.02
N ALA A 150 -8.48 0.12 -15.66
CA ALA A 150 -7.64 0.95 -14.81
C ALA A 150 -8.49 1.93 -14.00
N GLY A 151 -7.91 2.43 -12.90
CA GLY A 151 -8.54 3.41 -12.03
C GLY A 151 -7.61 3.89 -10.92
N VAL A 152 -8.15 4.73 -10.08
CA VAL A 152 -7.45 5.28 -8.92
C VAL A 152 -8.28 4.94 -7.67
N LEU A 153 -7.67 4.22 -6.74
CA LEU A 153 -8.30 3.92 -5.45
C LEU A 153 -7.68 4.80 -4.37
N SER A 154 -8.47 5.17 -3.39
CA SER A 154 -8.01 6.00 -2.28
C SER A 154 -8.40 5.38 -0.94
N LEU A 155 -7.53 5.55 0.04
CA LEU A 155 -7.83 5.25 1.44
C LEU A 155 -8.53 6.48 2.05
N GLY A 156 -9.79 6.32 2.47
CA GLY A 156 -10.52 7.37 3.15
C GLY A 156 -10.05 7.59 4.59
N VAL A 157 -10.38 8.73 5.18
CA VAL A 157 -10.03 9.04 6.58
C VAL A 157 -10.66 8.03 7.55
N ALA A 158 -11.90 7.61 7.30
CA ALA A 158 -12.57 6.58 8.10
C ALA A 158 -11.88 5.22 7.97
N ASP A 159 -11.39 4.89 6.77
CA ASP A 159 -10.68 3.62 6.51
C ASP A 159 -9.31 3.59 7.18
N LEU A 160 -8.63 4.74 7.33
CA LEU A 160 -7.41 4.84 8.13
C LEU A 160 -7.69 4.53 9.61
N GLY A 161 -8.80 5.01 10.17
CA GLY A 161 -9.23 4.66 11.52
C GLY A 161 -9.48 3.16 11.67
N ASN A 162 -10.12 2.53 10.69
CA ASN A 162 -10.33 1.09 10.63
C ASN A 162 -9.00 0.32 10.55
N LEU A 163 -8.06 0.76 9.72
CA LEU A 163 -6.73 0.16 9.62
C LEU A 163 -6.05 0.13 11.01
N ILE A 164 -6.01 1.26 11.69
CA ILE A 164 -5.40 1.36 13.03
C ILE A 164 -6.11 0.44 14.03
N SER A 165 -7.45 0.39 14.01
CA SER A 165 -8.26 -0.43 14.93
C SER A 165 -8.09 -1.93 14.70
N THR A 166 -7.74 -2.35 13.49
CA THR A 166 -7.53 -3.76 13.13
C THR A 166 -6.08 -4.23 13.26
N LEU A 167 -5.15 -3.32 13.59
CA LEU A 167 -3.74 -3.63 13.75
C LEU A 167 -3.52 -4.56 14.95
N THR A 168 -3.03 -5.76 14.69
CA THR A 168 -2.91 -6.81 15.71
C THR A 168 -1.58 -7.56 15.54
N ALA A 169 -0.88 -7.81 16.66
CA ALA A 169 0.29 -8.67 16.68
C ALA A 169 -0.14 -10.15 16.76
N THR A 170 0.52 -10.99 15.97
CA THR A 170 0.31 -12.45 15.92
C THR A 170 1.54 -13.20 16.39
N GLY A 171 1.34 -14.38 17.01
CA GLY A 171 2.45 -15.19 17.52
C GLY A 171 3.07 -14.72 18.84
N ALA A 172 2.66 -13.56 19.37
CA ALA A 172 3.16 -13.05 20.63
C ALA A 172 2.54 -13.78 21.84
N THR A 173 3.39 -14.14 22.81
CA THR A 173 2.98 -14.87 24.02
C THR A 173 2.69 -13.96 25.22
N SER A 174 3.16 -12.72 25.19
CA SER A 174 2.91 -11.73 26.23
C SER A 174 2.30 -10.43 25.70
N ALA A 175 1.68 -9.64 26.59
CA ALA A 175 1.18 -8.31 26.27
C ALA A 175 2.32 -7.34 25.91
N ALA A 176 3.49 -7.51 26.53
CA ALA A 176 4.67 -6.71 26.24
C ALA A 176 5.18 -6.95 24.81
N ASP A 177 5.27 -8.22 24.38
CA ASP A 177 5.69 -8.58 23.04
C ASP A 177 4.72 -8.05 21.97
N LYS A 178 3.41 -8.11 22.25
CA LYS A 178 2.38 -7.52 21.37
C LYS A 178 2.58 -6.03 21.20
N ALA A 179 2.75 -5.32 22.32
CA ALA A 179 2.96 -3.88 22.29
C ALA A 179 4.27 -3.51 21.55
N GLN A 180 5.33 -4.27 21.79
CA GLN A 180 6.63 -4.07 21.11
C GLN A 180 6.53 -4.27 19.60
N ALA A 181 5.85 -5.32 19.13
CA ALA A 181 5.68 -5.58 17.70
C ALA A 181 4.87 -4.47 17.01
N ILE A 182 3.79 -4.01 17.64
CA ILE A 182 2.98 -2.89 17.14
C ILE A 182 3.80 -1.60 17.11
N ALA A 183 4.59 -1.32 18.16
CA ALA A 183 5.48 -0.16 18.20
C ALA A 183 6.53 -0.21 17.10
N THR A 184 7.20 -1.37 16.91
CA THR A 184 8.22 -1.56 15.86
C THR A 184 7.64 -1.30 14.46
N PHE A 185 6.45 -1.82 14.16
CA PHE A 185 5.79 -1.56 12.89
C PHE A 185 5.37 -0.08 12.74
N GLY A 186 4.82 0.50 13.82
CA GLY A 186 4.41 1.91 13.86
C GLY A 186 5.59 2.87 13.65
N GLU A 187 6.71 2.65 14.30
CA GLU A 187 7.95 3.43 14.14
C GLU A 187 8.49 3.33 12.71
N PHE A 188 8.50 2.12 12.14
CA PHE A 188 8.89 1.91 10.74
C PHE A 188 7.98 2.70 9.79
N PHE A 189 6.66 2.57 9.95
CA PHE A 189 5.69 3.19 9.05
C PHE A 189 5.72 4.71 9.16
N LEU A 190 5.63 5.24 10.39
CA LEU A 190 5.69 6.68 10.65
C LEU A 190 7.06 7.28 10.34
N GLY A 191 8.15 6.56 10.66
CA GLY A 191 9.50 6.98 10.33
C GLY A 191 9.73 7.08 8.82
N SER A 192 9.21 6.15 8.05
CA SER A 192 9.28 6.17 6.59
C SER A 192 8.47 7.33 5.99
N LEU A 193 7.30 7.63 6.55
CA LEU A 193 6.52 8.82 6.18
C LEU A 193 7.26 10.11 6.56
N TRP A 194 7.88 10.16 7.75
CA TRP A 194 8.67 11.32 8.19
C TRP A 194 9.89 11.55 7.29
N GLN A 195 10.59 10.50 6.88
CA GLN A 195 11.71 10.60 5.93
C GLN A 195 11.27 11.14 4.57
N ALA A 196 10.07 10.75 4.13
CA ALA A 196 9.51 11.21 2.86
C ALA A 196 9.04 12.67 2.91
N TYR A 197 8.40 13.08 4.02
CA TYR A 197 7.62 14.32 4.11
C TYR A 197 8.03 15.26 5.25
N GLY A 198 8.91 14.84 6.14
CA GLY A 198 9.37 15.65 7.26
C GLY A 198 10.14 16.91 6.83
N PRO A 199 10.13 17.98 7.64
CA PRO A 199 10.89 19.18 7.34
C PRO A 199 12.39 18.86 7.28
N ARG A 200 13.03 19.15 6.14
CA ARG A 200 14.48 19.05 6.03
C ARG A 200 15.09 20.16 6.87
N MET A 201 15.78 19.81 7.95
CA MET A 201 16.70 20.73 8.60
C MET A 201 17.79 21.07 7.56
N ARG A 202 17.80 22.31 7.06
CA ARG A 202 18.94 22.85 6.33
C ARG A 202 20.13 22.76 7.28
N ALA A 203 21.12 21.94 6.94
CA ALA A 203 22.44 22.06 7.53
C ALA A 203 22.90 23.49 7.22
N GLY A 204 22.93 24.33 8.25
CA GLY A 204 23.42 25.69 8.14
C GLY A 204 24.87 25.66 7.68
N SER A 205 25.11 26.10 6.46
CA SER A 205 26.44 26.51 6.01
C SER A 205 26.85 27.68 6.91
N GLY A 206 27.68 27.39 7.92
CA GLY A 206 28.37 28.42 8.67
C GLY A 206 29.41 29.06 7.75
N ASP A 207 29.01 30.09 7.02
CA ASP A 207 29.96 31.05 6.46
C ASP A 207 30.52 31.86 7.64
N GLY A 208 31.66 31.38 8.14
CA GLY A 208 32.55 32.18 8.96
C GLY A 208 33.21 33.24 8.10
N ASN A 209 32.62 34.41 8.01
CA ASN A 209 33.29 35.60 7.53
C ASN A 209 34.19 36.07 8.67
N GLY A 210 35.47 35.73 8.60
CA GLY A 210 36.54 36.31 9.40
C GLY A 210 37.03 37.55 8.71
N ASP A 211 36.57 38.67 9.21
CA ASP A 211 37.10 39.99 8.87
C ASP A 211 38.43 40.23 9.65
N SER A 212 39.45 40.66 8.93
CA SER A 212 40.60 41.39 9.49
C SER A 212 41.28 42.17 8.38
#